data_fc170cc525b9c5e43c09c624f420524b
#
_entry.id   fc170cc525b9c5e43c09c624f420524b
#
_cell.length_a   1.000
_cell.length_b   1.000
_cell.length_c   1.000
_cell.angle_alpha   90.00
_cell.angle_beta   90.00
_cell.angle_gamma   90.00
#
_symmetry.space_group_name_H-M   'P 1'
#
loop_
_entity.id
_entity.type
_entity.pdbx_description
1 polymer ?
#
loop_
_entity_poly.entity_id
_entity_poly.type
_entity_poly.pdbx_seq_one_letter_code
_entity_poly.pdbx_strand_id
1 'polypeptide(L)'
;MRSVPSIWYNGGMRTAEIERSTKETKIVLSLNLDGSGEGTIDTGIGFFNHMLELLKKHALVDLSVKATGDLDVDYHHTVEDVGLVFGQALDRALGDRRGITRYGFASVPMDEALCETSIDLGGRPFLVFVSAMKHLKVRDFEVKLLEEFFRAVSVEGRLNVHLREIYGDEAHHVCEGLFKSFARALRQAVAPDPREKDVPSSKGVI
;
A
#
# COMPACT_ATOMS: atom_id res chain seq x y z
N MET A 1 -2.60 16.28 -40.77
CA MET A 1 -2.42 15.60 -39.48
C MET A 1 -1.91 16.59 -38.47
N ARG A 2 -2.75 17.02 -37.53
CA ARG A 2 -2.33 17.93 -36.46
C ARG A 2 -1.76 17.06 -35.33
N SER A 3 -0.49 17.27 -34.99
CA SER A 3 0.15 16.64 -33.85
C SER A 3 -0.56 17.08 -32.57
N VAL A 4 -1.10 16.11 -31.81
CA VAL A 4 -1.63 16.35 -30.48
C VAL A 4 -0.43 16.71 -29.60
N PRO A 5 -0.42 17.85 -28.90
CA PRO A 5 0.65 18.16 -27.98
C PRO A 5 0.64 17.12 -26.84
N SER A 6 1.75 16.44 -26.64
CA SER A 6 1.97 15.66 -25.45
C SER A 6 1.90 16.59 -24.24
N ILE A 7 0.83 16.47 -23.46
CA ILE A 7 0.69 17.19 -22.19
C ILE A 7 1.66 16.51 -21.23
N TRP A 8 2.82 17.12 -21.11
CA TRP A 8 3.79 16.74 -20.08
C TRP A 8 3.20 17.13 -18.72
N TYR A 9 2.90 16.14 -17.89
CA TYR A 9 2.87 16.29 -16.44
C TYR A 9 4.13 17.09 -16.07
N ASN A 10 4.02 18.16 -15.27
CA ASN A 10 5.18 18.87 -14.75
C ASN A 10 5.97 17.87 -13.92
N GLY A 11 6.99 17.27 -14.53
CA GLY A 11 7.65 16.05 -14.07
C GLY A 11 8.54 16.22 -12.84
N GLY A 12 7.94 16.38 -11.68
CA GLY A 12 8.56 15.93 -10.45
C GLY A 12 8.38 14.42 -10.34
N MET A 13 9.44 13.66 -10.10
CA MET A 13 9.35 12.24 -9.79
C MET A 13 8.46 12.08 -8.54
N ARG A 14 7.46 11.20 -8.59
CA ARG A 14 6.56 10.90 -7.46
C ARG A 14 7.27 9.93 -6.51
N THR A 15 8.29 10.45 -5.85
CA THR A 15 9.17 9.68 -4.96
C THR A 15 9.16 10.25 -3.54
N ALA A 16 9.40 9.39 -2.57
CA ALA A 16 9.61 9.78 -1.19
C ALA A 16 10.63 8.86 -0.51
N GLU A 17 11.38 9.43 0.42
CA GLU A 17 12.23 8.71 1.35
C GLU A 17 11.86 9.14 2.75
N ILE A 18 11.64 8.16 3.64
CA ILE A 18 11.26 8.36 5.04
C ILE A 18 12.20 7.56 5.93
N GLU A 19 12.75 8.22 6.93
CA GLU A 19 13.44 7.58 8.05
C GLU A 19 12.64 7.82 9.33
N ARG A 20 12.38 6.74 10.07
CA ARG A 20 11.75 6.77 11.40
C ARG A 20 12.58 5.97 12.37
N SER A 21 12.87 6.54 13.52
CA SER A 21 13.59 5.87 14.61
C SER A 21 12.89 6.13 15.93
N THR A 22 12.56 5.06 16.63
CA THR A 22 11.99 5.06 17.98
C THR A 22 12.89 4.28 18.93
N LYS A 23 12.42 3.94 20.12
CA LYS A 23 13.10 3.01 21.00
C LYS A 23 12.89 1.54 20.62
N GLU A 24 11.83 1.28 19.83
CA GLU A 24 11.35 -0.05 19.46
C GLU A 24 11.75 -0.44 18.04
N THR A 25 11.79 0.55 17.12
CA THR A 25 12.05 0.29 15.70
C THR A 25 12.98 1.33 15.07
N LYS A 26 13.72 0.91 14.06
CA LYS A 26 14.40 1.81 13.12
C LYS A 26 14.07 1.38 11.69
N ILE A 27 13.49 2.31 10.91
CA ILE A 27 12.97 2.03 9.56
C ILE A 27 13.49 3.09 8.60
N VAL A 28 13.99 2.63 7.46
CA VAL A 28 14.28 3.47 6.29
C VAL A 28 13.48 2.90 5.13
N LEU A 29 12.70 3.73 4.48
CA LEU A 29 11.86 3.35 3.36
C LEU A 29 11.98 4.36 2.22
N SER A 30 12.18 3.87 1.00
CA SER A 30 12.07 4.64 -0.23
C SER A 30 10.97 4.10 -1.12
N LEU A 31 10.19 5.00 -1.71
CA LEU A 31 9.06 4.71 -2.58
C LEU A 31 9.13 5.55 -3.85
N ASN A 32 8.90 4.91 -5.02
CA ASN A 32 8.69 5.56 -6.30
C ASN A 32 7.38 5.03 -6.90
N LEU A 33 6.38 5.89 -7.05
CA LEU A 33 5.05 5.53 -7.59
C LEU A 33 5.08 5.23 -9.09
N ASP A 34 6.09 5.72 -9.80
CA ASP A 34 6.28 5.53 -11.25
C ASP A 34 7.33 4.46 -11.55
N GLY A 35 7.47 3.49 -10.65
CA GLY A 35 8.45 2.41 -10.72
C GLY A 35 8.06 1.25 -11.62
N SER A 36 8.84 0.18 -11.52
CA SER A 36 8.68 -1.08 -12.27
C SER A 36 8.55 -2.32 -11.36
N GLY A 37 8.51 -2.12 -10.05
CA GLY A 37 8.46 -3.18 -9.04
C GLY A 37 9.85 -3.60 -8.57
N GLU A 38 10.80 -2.69 -8.56
CA GLU A 38 12.17 -2.92 -8.11
C GLU A 38 12.38 -2.45 -6.66
N GLY A 39 13.50 -2.86 -6.05
CA GLY A 39 13.88 -2.51 -4.68
C GLY A 39 14.03 -3.72 -3.77
N THR A 40 14.48 -3.48 -2.54
CA THR A 40 14.83 -4.53 -1.56
C THR A 40 13.98 -4.43 -0.31
N ILE A 41 13.51 -5.57 0.18
CA ILE A 41 12.68 -5.66 1.38
C ILE A 41 13.40 -6.47 2.45
N ASP A 42 13.64 -5.85 3.58
CA ASP A 42 14.23 -6.49 4.76
C ASP A 42 13.61 -5.91 6.05
N THR A 43 12.69 -6.67 6.65
CA THR A 43 12.03 -6.32 7.92
C THR A 43 12.43 -7.23 9.07
N GLY A 44 13.24 -8.27 8.79
CA GLY A 44 13.51 -9.33 9.74
C GLY A 44 12.38 -10.36 9.88
N ILE A 45 11.20 -10.12 9.27
CA ILE A 45 10.02 -10.97 9.34
C ILE A 45 9.76 -11.59 7.96
N GLY A 46 10.14 -12.85 7.77
CA GLY A 46 10.14 -13.48 6.44
C GLY A 46 8.79 -13.46 5.72
N PHE A 47 7.69 -13.77 6.42
CA PHE A 47 6.35 -13.73 5.82
C PHE A 47 5.93 -12.31 5.44
N PHE A 48 6.23 -11.32 6.28
CA PHE A 48 5.91 -9.92 5.98
C PHE A 48 6.75 -9.37 4.82
N ASN A 49 8.02 -9.76 4.74
CA ASN A 49 8.86 -9.46 3.57
C ASN A 49 8.20 -9.97 2.28
N HIS A 50 7.70 -11.20 2.29
CA HIS A 50 6.98 -11.78 1.14
C HIS A 50 5.73 -10.96 0.78
N MET A 51 4.94 -10.52 1.76
CA MET A 51 3.76 -9.66 1.52
C MET A 51 4.15 -8.32 0.89
N LEU A 52 5.20 -7.67 1.35
CA LEU A 52 5.68 -6.41 0.80
C LEU A 52 6.28 -6.58 -0.62
N GLU A 53 6.91 -7.71 -0.91
CA GLU A 53 7.35 -8.07 -2.26
C GLU A 53 6.17 -8.19 -3.24
N LEU A 54 5.05 -8.80 -2.80
CA LEU A 54 3.82 -8.85 -3.60
C LEU A 54 3.25 -7.45 -3.83
N LEU A 55 3.21 -6.61 -2.78
CA LEU A 55 2.77 -5.23 -2.89
C LEU A 55 3.59 -4.48 -3.95
N LYS A 56 4.90 -4.47 -3.80
CA LYS A 56 5.84 -3.84 -4.73
C LYS A 56 5.61 -4.29 -6.17
N LYS A 57 5.58 -5.61 -6.39
CA LYS A 57 5.48 -6.20 -7.73
C LYS A 57 4.14 -5.93 -8.41
N HIS A 58 3.03 -6.06 -7.68
CA HIS A 58 1.68 -5.92 -8.26
C HIS A 58 1.22 -4.46 -8.36
N ALA A 59 1.73 -3.56 -7.51
CA ALA A 59 1.50 -2.13 -7.64
C ALA A 59 2.38 -1.49 -8.72
N LEU A 60 3.45 -2.15 -9.17
CA LEU A 60 4.51 -1.60 -10.05
C LEU A 60 5.13 -0.32 -9.47
N VAL A 61 5.35 -0.30 -8.18
CA VAL A 61 6.11 0.76 -7.50
C VAL A 61 7.52 0.25 -7.20
N ASP A 62 8.53 1.13 -7.24
CA ASP A 62 9.80 0.74 -6.65
C ASP A 62 9.73 1.00 -5.15
N LEU A 63 10.02 -0.03 -4.37
CA LEU A 63 9.92 0.02 -2.91
C LEU A 63 11.14 -0.64 -2.28
N SER A 64 11.87 0.12 -1.48
CA SER A 64 12.89 -0.44 -0.60
C SER A 64 12.51 -0.19 0.85
N VAL A 65 12.61 -1.23 1.67
CA VAL A 65 12.33 -1.20 3.10
C VAL A 65 13.45 -1.87 3.85
N LYS A 66 14.05 -1.16 4.79
CA LYS A 66 14.95 -1.74 5.77
C LYS A 66 14.41 -1.40 7.16
N ALA A 67 14.00 -2.41 7.90
CA ALA A 67 13.50 -2.26 9.26
C ALA A 67 14.29 -3.13 10.23
N THR A 68 14.55 -2.59 11.40
CA THR A 68 15.06 -3.31 12.57
C THR A 68 14.13 -2.98 13.72
N GLY A 69 13.54 -3.99 14.34
CA GLY A 69 12.63 -3.82 15.47
C GLY A 69 12.94 -4.81 16.58
N ASP A 70 12.19 -4.70 17.67
CA ASP A 70 12.25 -5.53 18.88
C ASP A 70 11.51 -6.85 18.69
N LEU A 71 11.91 -7.65 17.67
CA LEU A 71 11.26 -8.90 17.26
C LEU A 71 11.27 -10.00 18.34
N ASP A 72 12.07 -9.83 19.38
CA ASP A 72 12.09 -10.67 20.58
C ASP A 72 10.88 -10.41 21.50
N VAL A 73 10.22 -9.26 21.37
CA VAL A 73 8.94 -8.95 22.01
C VAL A 73 7.80 -9.59 21.21
N ASP A 74 7.54 -9.09 20.02
CA ASP A 74 6.66 -9.64 19.01
C ASP A 74 6.85 -8.90 17.65
N TYR A 75 5.96 -9.13 16.67
CA TYR A 75 6.04 -8.49 15.36
C TYR A 75 5.21 -7.21 15.23
N HIS A 76 4.43 -6.85 16.25
CA HIS A 76 3.43 -5.77 16.20
C HIS A 76 4.07 -4.43 15.84
N HIS A 77 5.05 -3.98 16.67
CA HIS A 77 5.70 -2.68 16.48
C HIS A 77 6.34 -2.55 15.09
N THR A 78 7.01 -3.59 14.62
CA THR A 78 7.67 -3.56 13.31
C THR A 78 6.66 -3.49 12.18
N VAL A 79 5.60 -4.28 12.22
CA VAL A 79 4.58 -4.32 11.18
C VAL A 79 3.80 -3.03 11.12
N GLU A 80 3.37 -2.48 12.27
CA GLU A 80 2.66 -1.21 12.35
C GLU A 80 3.54 -0.06 11.88
N ASP A 81 4.78 0.07 12.39
CA ASP A 81 5.68 1.16 12.06
C ASP A 81 6.11 1.15 10.58
N VAL A 82 6.26 -0.02 9.94
CA VAL A 82 6.45 -0.11 8.48
C VAL A 82 5.21 0.42 7.75
N GLY A 83 4.00 0.13 8.26
CA GLY A 83 2.76 0.67 7.73
C GLY A 83 2.68 2.19 7.84
N LEU A 84 3.07 2.77 9.00
CA LEU A 84 3.15 4.23 9.21
C LEU A 84 4.10 4.88 8.20
N VAL A 85 5.32 4.33 8.07
CA VAL A 85 6.35 4.88 7.18
C VAL A 85 5.94 4.75 5.71
N PHE A 86 5.32 3.62 5.31
CA PHE A 86 4.80 3.44 3.95
C PHE A 86 3.67 4.43 3.65
N GLY A 87 2.73 4.63 4.59
CA GLY A 87 1.66 5.61 4.46
C GLY A 87 2.19 7.04 4.27
N GLN A 88 3.16 7.45 5.11
CA GLN A 88 3.82 8.75 4.99
C GLN A 88 4.55 8.92 3.65
N ALA A 89 5.25 7.90 3.19
CA ALA A 89 5.91 7.91 1.89
C ALA A 89 4.90 8.05 0.76
N LEU A 90 3.79 7.34 0.84
CA LEU A 90 2.69 7.40 -0.14
C LEU A 90 2.08 8.81 -0.21
N ASP A 91 1.72 9.42 0.93
CA ASP A 91 1.14 10.77 0.98
C ASP A 91 2.12 11.80 0.42
N ARG A 92 3.42 11.70 0.80
CA ARG A 92 4.46 12.61 0.30
C ARG A 92 4.68 12.46 -1.21
N ALA A 93 4.73 11.22 -1.71
CA ALA A 93 4.93 10.97 -3.15
C ALA A 93 3.72 11.38 -3.99
N LEU A 94 2.51 11.30 -3.45
CA LEU A 94 1.28 11.78 -4.11
C LEU A 94 1.20 13.32 -4.16
N GLY A 95 1.85 14.02 -3.25
CA GLY A 95 1.79 15.47 -3.18
C GLY A 95 0.36 16.00 -3.06
N ASP A 96 -0.02 16.90 -3.94
CA ASP A 96 -1.39 17.50 -3.97
C ASP A 96 -2.45 16.62 -4.63
N ARG A 97 -2.08 15.41 -5.07
CA ARG A 97 -2.96 14.41 -5.71
C ARG A 97 -3.60 14.89 -7.00
N ARG A 98 -2.98 15.84 -7.67
CA ARG A 98 -3.47 16.41 -8.92
C ARG A 98 -3.28 15.42 -10.07
N GLY A 99 -4.29 15.32 -10.95
CA GLY A 99 -4.19 14.56 -12.19
C GLY A 99 -4.12 13.03 -12.00
N ILE A 100 -4.49 12.49 -10.85
CA ILE A 100 -4.54 11.03 -10.61
C ILE A 100 -5.96 10.48 -10.81
N THR A 101 -6.07 9.18 -11.02
CA THR A 101 -7.36 8.45 -11.10
C THR A 101 -8.12 8.53 -9.77
N ARG A 102 -7.41 8.60 -8.64
CA ARG A 102 -7.93 8.69 -7.29
C ARG A 102 -8.58 7.42 -6.76
N TYR A 103 -9.45 6.76 -7.54
CA TYR A 103 -10.15 5.54 -7.13
C TYR A 103 -9.49 4.32 -7.75
N GLY A 104 -9.43 3.25 -6.98
CA GLY A 104 -8.97 1.95 -7.45
C GLY A 104 -9.79 0.82 -6.86
N PHE A 105 -10.03 -0.21 -7.67
CA PHE A 105 -10.69 -1.44 -7.25
C PHE A 105 -10.02 -2.64 -7.90
N ALA A 106 -9.83 -3.71 -7.12
CA ALA A 106 -9.38 -4.98 -7.65
C ALA A 106 -9.99 -6.15 -6.87
N SER A 107 -10.48 -7.14 -7.63
CA SER A 107 -10.85 -8.46 -7.13
C SER A 107 -9.81 -9.45 -7.64
N VAL A 108 -9.11 -10.15 -6.74
CA VAL A 108 -7.95 -10.98 -7.07
C VAL A 108 -8.12 -12.38 -6.47
N PRO A 109 -8.14 -13.43 -7.31
CA PRO A 109 -8.11 -14.80 -6.85
C PRO A 109 -6.68 -15.22 -6.49
N MET A 110 -6.58 -16.10 -5.51
CA MET A 110 -5.38 -16.85 -5.17
C MET A 110 -5.80 -18.29 -4.84
N ASP A 111 -5.68 -19.18 -5.81
CA ASP A 111 -6.20 -20.55 -5.78
C ASP A 111 -7.69 -20.59 -5.33
N GLU A 112 -7.97 -21.13 -4.14
CA GLU A 112 -9.33 -21.23 -3.57
C GLU A 112 -9.81 -19.92 -2.93
N ALA A 113 -8.92 -18.92 -2.72
CA ALA A 113 -9.26 -17.67 -2.07
C ALA A 113 -9.62 -16.57 -3.08
N LEU A 114 -10.54 -15.71 -2.70
CA LEU A 114 -10.88 -14.47 -3.42
C LEU A 114 -10.85 -13.29 -2.46
N CYS A 115 -10.08 -12.24 -2.81
CA CYS A 115 -10.00 -11.02 -2.02
C CYS A 115 -10.27 -9.79 -2.88
N GLU A 116 -10.86 -8.77 -2.26
CA GLU A 116 -11.19 -7.51 -2.91
C GLU A 116 -10.66 -6.32 -2.13
N THR A 117 -10.25 -5.29 -2.87
CA THR A 117 -9.85 -4.01 -2.30
C THR A 117 -10.44 -2.86 -3.08
N SER A 118 -11.02 -1.88 -2.36
CA SER A 118 -11.38 -0.56 -2.88
C SER A 118 -10.56 0.51 -2.19
N ILE A 119 -10.03 1.47 -2.97
CA ILE A 119 -9.24 2.60 -2.47
C ILE A 119 -9.85 3.91 -2.95
N ASP A 120 -9.92 4.91 -2.05
CA ASP A 120 -10.12 6.33 -2.38
C ASP A 120 -8.96 7.17 -1.79
N LEU A 121 -8.15 7.76 -2.65
CA LEU A 121 -7.08 8.70 -2.27
C LEU A 121 -7.63 10.08 -1.96
N GLY A 122 -8.76 10.15 -1.27
CA GLY A 122 -9.54 11.37 -0.99
C GLY A 122 -9.09 12.17 0.23
N GLY A 123 -7.92 11.94 0.78
CA GLY A 123 -7.35 12.73 1.89
C GLY A 123 -7.94 12.44 3.28
N ARG A 124 -8.89 11.50 3.40
CA ARG A 124 -9.53 11.15 4.66
C ARG A 124 -9.25 9.70 5.03
N PRO A 125 -8.58 9.44 6.16
CA PRO A 125 -8.24 8.09 6.57
C PRO A 125 -9.49 7.31 7.00
N PHE A 126 -9.64 6.11 6.47
CA PHE A 126 -10.63 5.14 6.95
C PHE A 126 -10.24 3.74 6.50
N LEU A 127 -10.26 2.77 7.40
CA LEU A 127 -10.05 1.36 7.10
C LEU A 127 -11.29 0.54 7.40
N VAL A 128 -11.70 -0.27 6.43
CA VAL A 128 -12.55 -1.45 6.64
C VAL A 128 -11.71 -2.68 6.33
N PHE A 129 -11.52 -3.56 7.30
CA PHE A 129 -10.79 -4.81 7.15
C PHE A 129 -11.69 -5.98 7.55
N VAL A 130 -12.06 -6.82 6.58
CA VAL A 130 -12.95 -7.97 6.78
C VAL A 130 -12.25 -9.24 6.33
N SER A 131 -11.88 -10.09 7.30
CA SER A 131 -11.31 -11.40 7.06
C SER A 131 -11.70 -12.36 8.19
N ALA A 132 -12.09 -13.57 7.85
CA ALA A 132 -12.31 -14.65 8.80
C ALA A 132 -10.99 -15.21 9.36
N MET A 133 -9.87 -14.96 8.67
CA MET A 133 -8.56 -15.52 9.02
C MET A 133 -7.82 -14.75 10.12
N LYS A 134 -8.38 -13.65 10.66
CA LYS A 134 -7.72 -12.80 11.68
C LYS A 134 -7.18 -13.56 12.89
N HIS A 135 -7.78 -14.69 13.25
CA HIS A 135 -7.40 -15.46 14.42
C HIS A 135 -6.34 -16.54 14.14
N LEU A 136 -5.91 -16.63 12.88
CA LEU A 136 -4.95 -17.62 12.44
C LEU A 136 -3.53 -17.06 12.41
N LYS A 137 -2.59 -17.98 12.24
CA LYS A 137 -1.17 -17.67 12.03
C LYS A 137 -0.68 -18.39 10.76
N VAL A 138 0.21 -17.71 10.05
CA VAL A 138 1.04 -18.34 9.01
C VAL A 138 2.43 -18.50 9.60
N ARG A 139 2.81 -19.72 9.99
CA ARG A 139 3.95 -20.03 10.86
C ARG A 139 3.81 -19.25 12.19
N ASP A 140 4.71 -18.29 12.43
CA ASP A 140 4.79 -17.43 13.61
C ASP A 140 4.14 -16.04 13.40
N PHE A 141 3.71 -15.72 12.17
CA PHE A 141 3.08 -14.45 11.83
C PHE A 141 1.57 -14.48 12.10
N GLU A 142 1.08 -13.60 12.95
CA GLU A 142 -0.35 -13.47 13.25
C GLU A 142 -1.06 -12.65 12.16
N VAL A 143 -2.09 -13.25 11.52
CA VAL A 143 -2.83 -12.60 10.41
C VAL A 143 -3.46 -11.26 10.82
N LYS A 144 -3.84 -11.10 12.10
CA LYS A 144 -4.37 -9.82 12.62
C LYS A 144 -3.42 -8.64 12.43
N LEU A 145 -2.09 -8.88 12.36
CA LEU A 145 -1.11 -7.81 12.14
C LEU A 145 -1.27 -7.11 10.79
N LEU A 146 -1.89 -7.78 9.82
CA LEU A 146 -2.22 -7.14 8.53
C LEU A 146 -3.22 -6.00 8.70
N GLU A 147 -4.19 -6.14 9.63
CA GLU A 147 -5.12 -5.05 9.95
C GLU A 147 -4.38 -3.84 10.51
N GLU A 148 -3.39 -4.04 11.38
CA GLU A 148 -2.58 -2.95 11.93
C GLU A 148 -1.73 -2.28 10.86
N PHE A 149 -1.09 -3.06 9.99
CA PHE A 149 -0.38 -2.52 8.83
C PHE A 149 -1.27 -1.64 7.96
N PHE A 150 -2.43 -2.16 7.50
CA PHE A 150 -3.33 -1.39 6.63
C PHE A 150 -3.98 -0.21 7.35
N ARG A 151 -4.19 -0.29 8.67
CA ARG A 151 -4.65 0.84 9.48
C ARG A 151 -3.63 1.97 9.47
N ALA A 152 -2.37 1.64 9.74
CA ALA A 152 -1.26 2.59 9.72
C ALA A 152 -1.11 3.23 8.33
N VAL A 153 -1.16 2.42 7.26
CA VAL A 153 -1.15 2.89 5.86
C VAL A 153 -2.32 3.84 5.57
N SER A 154 -3.54 3.49 6.02
CA SER A 154 -4.73 4.32 5.81
C SER A 154 -4.61 5.67 6.51
N VAL A 155 -4.14 5.68 7.75
CA VAL A 155 -4.03 6.90 8.57
C VAL A 155 -2.95 7.83 8.00
N GLU A 156 -1.74 7.36 7.85
CA GLU A 156 -0.61 8.17 7.41
C GLU A 156 -0.65 8.51 5.92
N GLY A 157 -1.17 7.60 5.10
CA GLY A 157 -1.39 7.84 3.68
C GLY A 157 -2.63 8.66 3.37
N ARG A 158 -3.45 8.97 4.38
CA ARG A 158 -4.68 9.78 4.28
C ARG A 158 -5.61 9.25 3.18
N LEU A 159 -5.90 7.94 3.24
CA LEU A 159 -6.74 7.25 2.25
C LEU A 159 -7.82 6.38 2.89
N ASN A 160 -8.89 6.19 2.14
CA ASN A 160 -9.92 5.22 2.45
C ASN A 160 -9.53 3.87 1.85
N VAL A 161 -9.52 2.81 2.65
CA VAL A 161 -9.21 1.45 2.22
C VAL A 161 -10.26 0.48 2.73
N HIS A 162 -10.88 -0.25 1.83
CA HIS A 162 -11.75 -1.35 2.16
C HIS A 162 -11.14 -2.64 1.62
N LEU A 163 -10.65 -3.51 2.51
CA LEU A 163 -10.11 -4.83 2.20
C LEU A 163 -11.08 -5.90 2.68
N ARG A 164 -11.41 -6.84 1.81
CA ARG A 164 -12.33 -7.91 2.12
C ARG A 164 -11.83 -9.25 1.58
N GLU A 165 -11.72 -10.23 2.46
CA GLU A 165 -11.80 -11.62 2.06
C GLU A 165 -13.25 -11.92 1.69
N ILE A 166 -13.48 -12.43 0.47
CA ILE A 166 -14.80 -12.86 0.02
C ILE A 166 -15.01 -14.31 0.42
N TYR A 167 -14.00 -15.13 0.20
CA TYR A 167 -13.88 -16.51 0.66
C TYR A 167 -12.43 -16.99 0.55
N GLY A 168 -12.08 -18.04 1.29
CA GLY A 168 -10.79 -18.72 1.28
C GLY A 168 -10.68 -19.64 2.47
N ASP A 169 -9.92 -20.72 2.33
CA ASP A 169 -9.74 -21.73 3.39
C ASP A 169 -8.30 -21.75 3.92
N GLU A 170 -7.34 -21.20 3.17
CA GLU A 170 -5.93 -21.20 3.54
C GLU A 170 -5.46 -19.76 3.84
N ALA A 171 -4.99 -19.55 5.08
CA ALA A 171 -4.61 -18.24 5.59
C ALA A 171 -3.50 -17.55 4.76
N HIS A 172 -2.52 -18.30 4.26
CA HIS A 172 -1.46 -17.78 3.40
C HIS A 172 -2.04 -17.21 2.10
N HIS A 173 -2.92 -17.96 1.43
CA HIS A 173 -3.56 -17.54 0.17
C HIS A 173 -4.45 -16.31 0.37
N VAL A 174 -5.20 -16.26 1.48
CA VAL A 174 -5.98 -15.07 1.83
C VAL A 174 -5.09 -13.84 2.07
N CYS A 175 -3.99 -13.98 2.80
CA CYS A 175 -3.04 -12.89 3.02
C CYS A 175 -2.44 -12.38 1.68
N GLU A 176 -2.02 -13.29 0.81
CA GLU A 176 -1.54 -12.93 -0.53
C GLU A 176 -2.63 -12.24 -1.36
N GLY A 177 -3.85 -12.78 -1.36
CA GLY A 177 -5.01 -12.20 -2.05
C GLY A 177 -5.30 -10.76 -1.60
N LEU A 178 -5.24 -10.48 -0.30
CA LEU A 178 -5.40 -9.14 0.27
C LEU A 178 -4.30 -8.19 -0.20
N PHE A 179 -3.02 -8.60 -0.14
CA PHE A 179 -1.92 -7.75 -0.60
C PHE A 179 -1.92 -7.53 -2.12
N LYS A 180 -2.22 -8.56 -2.90
CA LYS A 180 -2.33 -8.45 -4.36
C LYS A 180 -3.49 -7.56 -4.79
N SER A 181 -4.67 -7.70 -4.15
CA SER A 181 -5.82 -6.84 -4.43
C SER A 181 -5.56 -5.39 -4.03
N PHE A 182 -4.95 -5.14 -2.86
CA PHE A 182 -4.52 -3.81 -2.45
C PHE A 182 -3.53 -3.19 -3.44
N ALA A 183 -2.49 -3.93 -3.81
CA ALA A 183 -1.47 -3.47 -4.76
C ALA A 183 -2.06 -3.10 -6.13
N ARG A 184 -2.98 -3.93 -6.64
CA ARG A 184 -3.67 -3.69 -7.92
C ARG A 184 -4.60 -2.48 -7.86
N ALA A 185 -5.36 -2.33 -6.76
CA ALA A 185 -6.21 -1.16 -6.53
C ALA A 185 -5.38 0.12 -6.36
N LEU A 186 -4.26 0.06 -5.62
CA LEU A 186 -3.34 1.18 -5.45
C LEU A 186 -2.76 1.63 -6.79
N ARG A 187 -2.29 0.69 -7.62
CA ARG A 187 -1.78 0.98 -8.96
C ARG A 187 -2.79 1.74 -9.82
N GLN A 188 -4.07 1.39 -9.75
CA GLN A 188 -5.13 2.12 -10.45
C GLN A 188 -5.32 3.52 -9.86
N ALA A 189 -5.44 3.62 -8.54
CA ALA A 189 -5.74 4.88 -7.85
C ALA A 189 -4.65 5.95 -8.06
N VAL A 190 -3.36 5.54 -8.07
CA VAL A 190 -2.22 6.46 -8.29
C VAL A 190 -1.95 6.75 -9.75
N ALA A 191 -2.57 6.01 -10.68
CA ALA A 191 -2.31 6.19 -12.12
C ALA A 191 -2.69 7.61 -12.57
N PRO A 192 -1.87 8.27 -13.39
CA PRO A 192 -2.25 9.53 -14.02
C PRO A 192 -3.48 9.33 -14.93
N ASP A 193 -4.50 10.20 -14.81
CA ASP A 193 -5.58 10.28 -15.79
C ASP A 193 -5.33 11.52 -16.68
N PRO A 194 -5.05 11.37 -17.98
CA PRO A 194 -4.74 12.50 -18.87
C PRO A 194 -5.93 13.46 -19.08
N ARG A 195 -7.13 13.05 -18.69
CA ARG A 195 -8.35 13.89 -18.76
C ARG A 195 -8.55 14.73 -17.51
N GLU A 196 -7.95 14.31 -16.37
CA GLU A 196 -8.00 15.05 -15.10
C GLU A 196 -6.84 16.05 -15.06
N LYS A 197 -7.18 17.35 -15.00
CA LYS A 197 -6.19 18.44 -15.03
C LYS A 197 -5.94 19.05 -13.65
N ASP A 198 -6.79 18.71 -12.71
CA ASP A 198 -6.81 19.32 -11.40
C ASP A 198 -6.86 18.25 -10.28
N VAL A 199 -7.13 18.66 -9.06
CA VAL A 199 -7.43 17.75 -7.98
C VAL A 199 -8.76 17.05 -8.28
N PRO A 200 -8.83 15.71 -8.31
CA PRO A 200 -10.04 14.96 -8.69
C PRO A 200 -11.10 15.00 -7.58
N SER A 201 -11.61 16.18 -7.31
CA SER A 201 -12.58 16.46 -6.24
C SER A 201 -13.51 17.58 -6.65
N SER A 202 -14.83 17.37 -6.52
CA SER A 202 -15.83 18.44 -6.75
C SER A 202 -15.69 19.63 -5.79
N LYS A 203 -14.91 19.46 -4.71
CA LYS A 203 -14.60 20.55 -3.75
C LYS A 203 -13.35 21.34 -4.12
N GLY A 204 -12.58 20.90 -5.15
CA GLY A 204 -11.31 21.49 -5.55
C GLY A 204 -10.14 21.26 -4.59
N VAL A 205 -10.35 20.49 -3.54
CA VAL A 205 -9.32 20.13 -2.53
C VAL A 205 -9.47 18.67 -2.08
N ILE A 206 -8.35 18.07 -1.66
CA ILE A 206 -8.27 16.75 -1.02
C ILE A 206 -7.44 16.87 0.27
#